data_4eafc501fa244bd789c0d4dc56330a5d
#
_entry.id   4eafc501fa244bd789c0d4dc56330a5d
#
_cell.length_a   1.000
_cell.length_b   1.000
_cell.length_c   1.000
_cell.angle_alpha   90.00
_cell.angle_beta   90.00
_cell.angle_gamma   90.00
#
_symmetry.space_group_name_H-M   'P 1'
#
loop_
_entity.id
_entity.type
_entity.pdbx_description
1 polymer ?
#
loop_
_entity_poly.entity_id
_entity_poly.type
_entity_poly.pdbx_seq_one_letter_code
_entity_poly.pdbx_strand_id
1 'polypeptide(L)'
;MPDGAYHTMLERIQSDTNPNFFFLAYKKADYSIQQLVLVPKHFITPDMIIPRNKGIKNRPHHIMCSINLVPLPESGKIFLIDNSRIIEPEIVLKKWQSNLFLRNQNSERKGWLLAIMKCIDQLPEEFTLSQMYEFENKLSIQFPQNNHIKDKGADVD
;
A
#
# COMPACT_ATOMS: atom_id res chain seq x y z
N MET A 1 -16.34 -9.98 13.87
CA MET A 1 -16.63 -9.60 12.49
C MET A 1 -16.97 -10.85 11.73
N PRO A 2 -18.17 -10.90 11.17
CA PRO A 2 -18.43 -12.00 10.34
C PRO A 2 -17.36 -11.93 9.27
N ASP A 3 -16.36 -12.74 9.49
CA ASP A 3 -15.76 -13.35 8.44
C ASP A 3 -15.38 -12.29 7.44
N GLY A 4 -14.27 -11.63 7.70
CA GLY A 4 -13.74 -10.68 6.78
C GLY A 4 -13.79 -11.28 5.41
N ALA A 5 -15.00 -11.41 4.96
CA ALA A 5 -15.31 -12.04 3.73
C ALA A 5 -14.49 -11.31 2.72
N TYR A 6 -13.70 -12.04 2.00
CA TYR A 6 -12.92 -11.52 0.89
C TYR A 6 -13.73 -10.52 0.05
N HIS A 7 -14.97 -10.86 -0.29
CA HIS A 7 -15.89 -10.00 -1.02
C HIS A 7 -16.22 -8.69 -0.27
N THR A 8 -16.53 -8.77 1.03
CA THR A 8 -16.81 -7.56 1.83
C THR A 8 -15.60 -6.65 1.94
N MET A 9 -14.37 -7.23 2.03
CA MET A 9 -13.15 -6.42 2.03
C MET A 9 -12.96 -5.72 0.69
N LEU A 10 -13.15 -6.42 -0.45
CA LEU A 10 -13.05 -5.82 -1.78
C LEU A 10 -14.07 -4.69 -1.97
N GLU A 11 -15.33 -4.90 -1.61
CA GLU A 11 -16.36 -3.86 -1.65
C GLU A 11 -15.96 -2.64 -0.82
N ARG A 12 -15.44 -2.87 0.40
CA ARG A 12 -15.02 -1.79 1.29
C ARG A 12 -13.88 -0.96 0.73
N ILE A 13 -12.82 -1.58 0.19
CA ILE A 13 -11.69 -0.82 -0.34
C ILE A 13 -12.02 -0.08 -1.64
N GLN A 14 -13.04 -0.53 -2.38
CA GLN A 14 -13.52 0.13 -3.59
C GLN A 14 -14.54 1.23 -3.31
N SER A 15 -15.08 1.31 -2.09
CA SER A 15 -16.07 2.32 -1.73
C SER A 15 -15.45 3.68 -1.40
N ASP A 16 -16.18 4.76 -1.63
CA ASP A 16 -15.76 6.12 -1.27
C ASP A 16 -15.59 6.30 0.24
N THR A 17 -16.28 5.49 1.04
CA THR A 17 -16.22 5.47 2.51
C THR A 17 -15.16 4.54 3.07
N ASN A 18 -14.21 4.08 2.24
CA ASN A 18 -13.12 3.20 2.66
C ASN A 18 -12.35 3.83 3.84
N PRO A 19 -12.16 3.12 4.97
CA PRO A 19 -11.38 3.60 6.10
C PRO A 19 -9.87 3.50 5.83
N ASN A 20 -9.08 4.29 6.56
CA ASN A 20 -7.65 4.06 6.67
C ASN A 20 -7.37 2.77 7.45
N PHE A 21 -6.23 2.15 7.20
CA PHE A 21 -5.80 0.94 7.89
C PHE A 21 -4.76 1.28 8.95
N PHE A 22 -4.86 0.60 10.09
CA PHE A 22 -3.89 0.67 11.16
C PHE A 22 -3.35 -0.72 11.44
N PHE A 23 -2.03 -0.85 11.42
CA PHE A 23 -1.33 -2.10 11.75
C PHE A 23 -0.56 -1.91 13.05
N LEU A 24 -0.90 -2.74 14.04
CA LEU A 24 -0.32 -2.71 15.37
C LEU A 24 0.58 -3.94 15.58
N ALA A 25 1.84 -3.71 15.91
CA ALA A 25 2.75 -4.72 16.44
C ALA A 25 3.03 -4.46 17.90
N TYR A 26 2.88 -5.48 18.74
CA TYR A 26 3.13 -5.41 20.17
C TYR A 26 3.79 -6.68 20.71
N LYS A 27 4.49 -6.58 21.84
CA LYS A 27 5.05 -7.72 22.54
C LYS A 27 3.98 -8.39 23.40
N LYS A 28 3.83 -9.70 23.28
CA LYS A 28 2.84 -10.47 24.08
C LYS A 28 3.20 -10.52 25.58
N ALA A 29 4.48 -10.38 25.93
CA ALA A 29 4.93 -10.51 27.31
C ALA A 29 4.45 -9.37 28.22
N ASP A 30 4.45 -8.15 27.72
CA ASP A 30 4.16 -6.94 28.50
C ASP A 30 3.17 -6.00 27.79
N TYR A 31 2.64 -6.42 26.62
CA TYR A 31 1.75 -5.64 25.75
C TYR A 31 2.34 -4.29 25.30
N SER A 32 3.66 -4.11 25.38
CA SER A 32 4.30 -2.91 24.90
C SER A 32 4.18 -2.79 23.37
N ILE A 33 3.78 -1.60 22.90
CA ILE A 33 3.63 -1.32 21.47
C ILE A 33 5.02 -1.15 20.88
N GLN A 34 5.31 -1.94 19.84
CA GLN A 34 6.55 -1.85 19.08
C GLN A 34 6.41 -0.93 17.90
N GLN A 35 5.32 -1.11 17.16
CA GLN A 35 5.00 -0.30 15.97
C GLN A 35 3.51 -0.06 15.86
N LEU A 36 3.15 1.14 15.43
CA LEU A 36 1.82 1.49 14.96
C LEU A 36 1.96 2.22 13.63
N VAL A 37 1.49 1.58 12.57
CA VAL A 37 1.60 2.07 11.20
C VAL A 37 0.22 2.41 10.67
N LEU A 38 0.07 3.63 10.19
CA LEU A 38 -1.09 4.08 9.41
C LEU A 38 -0.79 3.86 7.92
N VAL A 39 -1.67 3.15 7.24
CA VAL A 39 -1.69 3.04 5.78
C VAL A 39 -2.93 3.78 5.28
N PRO A 40 -2.75 4.91 4.57
CA PRO A 40 -3.87 5.65 4.02
C PRO A 40 -4.68 4.80 3.04
N LYS A 41 -5.99 4.96 3.06
CA LYS A 41 -6.92 4.16 2.25
C LYS A 41 -6.60 4.12 0.75
N HIS A 42 -6.04 5.19 0.22
CA HIS A 42 -5.72 5.31 -1.19
C HIS A 42 -4.48 4.52 -1.64
N PHE A 43 -3.72 3.94 -0.69
CA PHE A 43 -2.65 3.00 -1.00
C PHE A 43 -3.11 1.55 -1.10
N ILE A 44 -4.30 1.22 -0.61
CA ILE A 44 -4.80 -0.15 -0.64
C ILE A 44 -5.55 -0.37 -1.95
N THR A 45 -5.06 -1.34 -2.74
CA THR A 45 -5.64 -1.75 -4.01
C THR A 45 -6.25 -3.16 -3.92
N PRO A 46 -7.22 -3.53 -4.78
CA PRO A 46 -7.89 -4.83 -4.73
C PRO A 46 -6.95 -6.03 -4.81
N ASP A 47 -5.86 -5.93 -5.56
CA ASP A 47 -4.84 -6.98 -5.71
C ASP A 47 -4.01 -7.24 -4.44
N MET A 48 -4.04 -6.32 -3.48
CA MET A 48 -3.45 -6.54 -2.15
C MET A 48 -4.28 -7.47 -1.28
N ILE A 49 -5.55 -7.73 -1.63
CA ILE A 49 -6.45 -8.58 -0.86
C ILE A 49 -6.40 -9.99 -1.41
N ILE A 50 -5.81 -10.90 -0.64
CA ILE A 50 -5.58 -12.28 -1.06
C ILE A 50 -6.56 -13.20 -0.34
N PRO A 51 -7.39 -13.97 -1.07
CA PRO A 51 -8.26 -14.96 -0.46
C PRO A 51 -7.44 -16.08 0.19
N ARG A 52 -7.88 -16.57 1.34
CA ARG A 52 -7.29 -17.72 2.01
C ARG A 52 -7.96 -19.01 1.54
N ASN A 53 -7.15 -20.02 1.18
CA ASN A 53 -7.67 -21.31 0.74
C ASN A 53 -8.29 -22.17 1.85
N LYS A 54 -7.99 -21.84 3.13
CA LYS A 54 -8.60 -22.55 4.28
C LYS A 54 -9.83 -21.81 4.74
N GLY A 55 -10.98 -22.42 4.55
CA GLY A 55 -12.25 -21.98 5.15
C GLY A 55 -12.29 -22.16 6.67
N ILE A 56 -13.32 -21.64 7.30
CA ILE A 56 -13.62 -21.86 8.72
C ILE A 56 -14.34 -23.20 8.86
N LYS A 57 -13.93 -24.02 9.82
CA LYS A 57 -14.41 -25.41 10.02
C LYS A 57 -15.94 -25.58 9.98
N ASN A 58 -16.70 -24.61 10.46
CA ASN A 58 -18.18 -24.65 10.51
C ASN A 58 -18.85 -23.71 9.49
N ARG A 59 -18.09 -23.12 8.57
CA ARG A 59 -18.58 -22.16 7.57
C ARG A 59 -17.83 -22.30 6.25
N PRO A 60 -18.09 -23.37 5.48
CA PRO A 60 -17.32 -23.74 4.29
C PRO A 60 -17.40 -22.68 3.16
N HIS A 61 -18.50 -21.90 3.13
CA HIS A 61 -18.67 -20.85 2.10
C HIS A 61 -18.00 -19.52 2.46
N HIS A 62 -17.27 -19.50 3.58
CA HIS A 62 -16.69 -18.29 4.13
C HIS A 62 -15.23 -18.18 3.71
N ILE A 63 -14.97 -17.32 2.72
CA ILE A 63 -13.62 -17.05 2.23
C ILE A 63 -13.02 -15.92 3.08
N MET A 64 -12.03 -16.26 3.91
CA MET A 64 -11.21 -15.29 4.62
C MET A 64 -10.21 -14.64 3.69
N CYS A 65 -9.70 -13.46 4.02
CA CYS A 65 -8.63 -12.82 3.27
C CYS A 65 -7.43 -12.44 4.15
N SER A 66 -6.31 -12.23 3.50
CA SER A 66 -5.11 -11.58 4.05
C SER A 66 -4.85 -10.31 3.26
N ILE A 67 -4.19 -9.34 3.88
CA ILE A 67 -3.72 -8.13 3.20
C ILE A 67 -2.24 -8.32 2.88
N ASN A 68 -1.90 -8.33 1.59
CA ASN A 68 -0.52 -8.37 1.12
C ASN A 68 0.04 -6.94 1.07
N LEU A 69 0.98 -6.61 1.94
CA LEU A 69 1.61 -5.29 1.98
C LEU A 69 2.90 -5.21 1.13
N VAL A 70 3.27 -6.28 0.42
CA VAL A 70 4.47 -6.27 -0.44
C VAL A 70 4.40 -5.22 -1.55
N PRO A 71 3.26 -4.95 -2.21
CA PRO A 71 3.16 -3.89 -3.20
C PRO A 71 3.22 -2.47 -2.61
N LEU A 72 3.03 -2.32 -1.30
CA LEU A 72 3.00 -1.01 -0.64
C LEU A 72 4.39 -0.36 -0.65
N PRO A 73 4.55 0.87 -1.19
CA PRO A 73 5.80 1.62 -1.10
C PRO A 73 6.06 2.12 0.33
N GLU A 74 7.31 2.47 0.65
CA GLU A 74 7.67 2.96 1.99
C GLU A 74 6.96 4.26 2.37
N SER A 75 6.70 5.13 1.39
CA SER A 75 5.92 6.36 1.58
C SER A 75 4.47 6.09 2.00
N GLY A 76 3.91 4.92 1.66
CA GLY A 76 2.58 4.48 2.10
C GLY A 76 2.53 3.97 3.53
N LYS A 77 3.67 3.82 4.20
CA LYS A 77 3.78 3.41 5.60
C LYS A 77 4.06 4.63 6.48
N ILE A 78 3.03 5.15 7.11
CA ILE A 78 3.15 6.30 8.01
C ILE A 78 3.23 5.79 9.44
N PHE A 79 4.43 5.78 10.00
CA PHE A 79 4.65 5.34 11.38
C PHE A 79 4.16 6.41 12.36
N LEU A 80 3.28 6.01 13.27
CA LEU A 80 2.87 6.78 14.43
C LEU A 80 3.73 6.41 15.65
N ILE A 81 4.10 5.13 15.73
CA ILE A 81 5.04 4.57 16.70
C ILE A 81 6.00 3.68 15.91
N ASP A 82 7.30 3.86 16.10
CA ASP A 82 8.35 3.00 15.55
C ASP A 82 9.41 2.70 16.61
N ASN A 83 9.79 1.42 16.71
CA ASN A 83 10.72 0.94 17.75
C ASN A 83 10.35 1.43 19.16
N SER A 84 9.05 1.38 19.50
CA SER A 84 8.47 1.85 20.76
C SER A 84 8.62 3.36 21.02
N ARG A 85 8.94 4.16 20.01
CA ARG A 85 9.02 5.62 20.07
C ARG A 85 7.89 6.27 19.30
N ILE A 86 7.26 7.26 19.90
CA ILE A 86 6.23 8.08 19.24
C ILE A 86 6.93 8.98 18.22
N ILE A 87 6.40 9.00 17.00
CA ILE A 87 6.89 9.88 15.93
C ILE A 87 6.23 11.25 16.08
N GLU A 88 7.02 12.30 15.89
CA GLU A 88 6.55 13.70 16.00
C GLU A 88 5.37 13.96 15.05
N PRO A 89 4.30 14.61 15.53
CA PRO A 89 3.09 14.86 14.75
C PRO A 89 3.33 15.58 13.42
N GLU A 90 4.29 16.51 13.38
CA GLU A 90 4.66 17.27 12.19
C GLU A 90 5.20 16.36 11.09
N ILE A 91 6.01 15.35 11.45
CA ILE A 91 6.56 14.34 10.52
C ILE A 91 5.41 13.50 9.96
N VAL A 92 4.49 13.06 10.83
CA VAL A 92 3.32 12.27 10.45
C VAL A 92 2.45 13.07 9.46
N LEU A 93 2.14 14.33 9.78
CA LEU A 93 1.34 15.21 8.93
C LEU A 93 1.99 15.47 7.57
N LYS A 94 3.29 15.72 7.55
CA LYS A 94 4.05 15.92 6.30
C LYS A 94 3.96 14.69 5.40
N LYS A 95 4.18 13.49 5.96
CA LYS A 95 4.04 12.23 5.22
C LYS A 95 2.61 12.00 4.73
N TRP A 96 1.62 12.31 5.53
CA TRP A 96 0.21 12.23 5.12
C TRP A 96 -0.09 13.15 3.93
N GLN A 97 0.32 14.42 4.02
CA GLN A 97 0.05 15.43 3.00
C GLN A 97 0.74 15.11 1.67
N SER A 98 1.99 14.62 1.70
CA SER A 98 2.76 14.28 0.49
C SER A 98 2.11 13.18 -0.35
N ASN A 99 1.21 12.39 0.21
CA ASN A 99 0.56 11.27 -0.46
C ASN A 99 -0.87 11.56 -0.93
N LEU A 100 -1.39 12.77 -0.71
CA LEU A 100 -2.78 13.10 -1.04
C LEU A 100 -3.08 13.09 -2.54
N PHE A 101 -2.07 13.25 -3.41
CA PHE A 101 -2.24 13.20 -4.86
C PHE A 101 -2.81 11.86 -5.35
N LEU A 102 -2.55 10.75 -4.64
CA LEU A 102 -3.12 9.44 -4.96
C LEU A 102 -4.63 9.34 -4.71
N ARG A 103 -5.20 10.24 -3.91
CA ARG A 103 -6.57 10.12 -3.42
C ARG A 103 -7.61 10.11 -4.54
N ASN A 104 -7.39 10.91 -5.58
CA ASN A 104 -8.34 11.10 -6.68
C ASN A 104 -8.01 10.26 -7.93
N GLN A 105 -7.05 9.35 -7.85
CA GLN A 105 -6.68 8.48 -8.97
C GLN A 105 -7.61 7.27 -9.04
N ASN A 106 -7.89 6.78 -10.25
CA ASN A 106 -8.58 5.51 -10.45
C ASN A 106 -7.69 4.32 -10.06
N SER A 107 -8.26 3.12 -9.94
CA SER A 107 -7.54 1.92 -9.46
C SER A 107 -6.35 1.54 -10.35
N GLU A 108 -6.48 1.67 -11.66
CA GLU A 108 -5.43 1.32 -12.62
C GLU A 108 -4.23 2.27 -12.48
N ARG A 109 -4.50 3.57 -12.48
CA ARG A 109 -3.47 4.60 -12.29
C ARG A 109 -2.83 4.53 -10.91
N LYS A 110 -3.59 4.21 -9.86
CA LYS A 110 -3.03 3.96 -8.52
C LYS A 110 -2.03 2.81 -8.53
N GLY A 111 -2.39 1.67 -9.12
CA GLY A 111 -1.48 0.51 -9.23
C GLY A 111 -0.17 0.88 -9.92
N TRP A 112 -0.25 1.62 -11.01
CA TRP A 112 0.90 2.14 -11.74
C TRP A 112 1.78 3.07 -10.88
N LEU A 113 1.18 4.09 -10.25
CA LEU A 113 1.89 5.04 -9.40
C LEU A 113 2.57 4.35 -8.21
N LEU A 114 1.90 3.39 -7.56
CA LEU A 114 2.49 2.62 -6.47
C LEU A 114 3.69 1.78 -6.94
N ALA A 115 3.65 1.23 -8.15
CA ALA A 115 4.78 0.50 -8.72
C ALA A 115 5.97 1.42 -9.00
N ILE A 116 5.74 2.63 -9.53
CA ILE A 116 6.77 3.66 -9.71
C ILE A 116 7.38 4.04 -8.35
N MET A 117 6.55 4.35 -7.35
CA MET A 117 7.02 4.72 -6.01
C MET A 117 7.90 3.61 -5.41
N LYS A 118 7.55 2.34 -5.63
CA LYS A 118 8.41 1.21 -5.23
C LYS A 118 9.73 1.13 -5.99
N CYS A 119 9.79 1.57 -7.22
CA CYS A 119 11.05 1.68 -7.95
C CYS A 119 11.90 2.79 -7.35
N ILE A 120 11.30 3.93 -7.02
CA ILE A 120 11.96 5.06 -6.35
C ILE A 120 12.53 4.64 -4.99
N ASP A 121 11.82 3.82 -4.20
CA ASP A 121 12.30 3.29 -2.92
C ASP A 121 13.61 2.48 -3.04
N GLN A 122 13.98 2.02 -4.26
CA GLN A 122 15.20 1.27 -4.53
C GLN A 122 16.36 2.15 -5.03
N LEU A 123 16.09 3.42 -5.31
CA LEU A 123 17.06 4.40 -5.77
C LEU A 123 17.68 5.18 -4.60
N PRO A 124 18.87 5.77 -4.76
CA PRO A 124 19.40 6.70 -3.78
C PRO A 124 18.52 7.94 -3.67
N GLU A 125 18.72 8.73 -2.61
CA GLU A 125 17.93 9.96 -2.35
C GLU A 125 17.98 10.95 -3.52
N GLU A 126 19.15 11.04 -4.19
CA GLU A 126 19.32 11.77 -5.44
C GLU A 126 19.60 10.76 -6.56
N PHE A 127 18.75 10.75 -7.57
CA PHE A 127 18.86 9.86 -8.72
C PHE A 127 18.62 10.61 -10.04
N THR A 128 19.13 10.01 -11.12
CA THR A 128 18.96 10.52 -12.48
C THR A 128 17.77 9.84 -13.16
N LEU A 129 17.21 10.50 -14.16
CA LEU A 129 16.18 9.93 -15.01
C LEU A 129 16.62 8.59 -15.64
N SER A 130 17.91 8.48 -16.02
CA SER A 130 18.48 7.24 -16.57
C SER A 130 18.37 6.07 -15.61
N GLN A 131 18.61 6.28 -14.31
CA GLN A 131 18.46 5.24 -13.28
C GLN A 131 17.00 4.81 -13.11
N MET A 132 16.06 5.75 -13.24
CA MET A 132 14.64 5.40 -13.23
C MET A 132 14.24 4.55 -14.45
N TYR A 133 14.80 4.81 -15.63
CA TYR A 133 14.54 4.01 -16.84
C TYR A 133 15.06 2.57 -16.76
N GLU A 134 15.98 2.23 -15.84
CA GLU A 134 16.39 0.84 -15.62
C GLU A 134 15.21 -0.06 -15.17
N PHE A 135 14.17 0.53 -14.58
CA PHE A 135 12.95 -0.19 -14.20
C PHE A 135 11.94 -0.36 -15.34
N GLU A 136 12.19 0.19 -16.52
CA GLU A 136 11.26 0.18 -17.65
C GLU A 136 10.78 -1.21 -18.01
N ASN A 137 11.69 -2.18 -18.15
CA ASN A 137 11.35 -3.56 -18.48
C ASN A 137 10.46 -4.20 -17.42
N LYS A 138 10.76 -3.98 -16.14
CA LYS A 138 9.96 -4.49 -15.01
C LYS A 138 8.56 -3.91 -15.03
N LEU A 139 8.44 -2.60 -15.23
CA LEU A 139 7.16 -1.90 -15.28
C LEU A 139 6.33 -2.29 -16.51
N SER A 140 6.96 -2.50 -17.67
CA SER A 140 6.30 -2.93 -18.90
C SER A 140 5.68 -4.31 -18.78
N ILE A 141 6.36 -5.24 -18.11
CA ILE A 141 5.83 -6.58 -17.85
C ILE A 141 4.64 -6.52 -16.89
N GLN A 142 4.72 -5.69 -15.86
CA GLN A 142 3.67 -5.57 -14.85
C GLN A 142 2.42 -4.81 -15.38
N PHE A 143 2.63 -3.85 -16.29
CA PHE A 143 1.59 -2.99 -16.85
C PHE A 143 1.63 -3.00 -18.38
N PRO A 144 1.29 -4.11 -19.05
CA PRO A 144 1.41 -4.25 -20.51
C PRO A 144 0.47 -3.31 -21.28
N GLN A 145 -0.60 -2.83 -20.65
CA GLN A 145 -1.54 -1.88 -21.24
C GLN A 145 -0.99 -0.45 -21.34
N ASN A 146 0.07 -0.14 -20.61
CA ASN A 146 0.70 1.17 -20.63
C ASN A 146 1.77 1.22 -21.74
N ASN A 147 1.35 1.64 -22.95
CA ASN A 147 2.19 1.66 -24.14
C ASN A 147 3.09 2.90 -24.27
N HIS A 148 2.97 3.88 -23.39
CA HIS A 148 3.78 5.11 -23.40
C HIS A 148 5.07 4.94 -22.60
N ILE A 149 6.06 4.33 -23.24
CA ILE A 149 7.37 4.05 -22.63
C ILE A 149 8.06 5.35 -22.16
N LYS A 150 7.89 6.45 -22.92
CA LYS A 150 8.49 7.76 -22.59
C LYS A 150 7.78 8.46 -21.41
N ASP A 151 6.51 8.18 -21.19
CA ASP A 151 5.75 8.77 -20.07
C ASP A 151 5.97 8.05 -18.74
N LYS A 152 6.65 6.90 -18.78
CA LYS A 152 6.91 6.08 -17.57
C LYS A 152 7.86 6.74 -16.55
N GLY A 153 8.61 7.75 -16.96
CA GLY A 153 9.43 8.59 -16.10
C GLY A 153 8.88 9.98 -15.82
N ALA A 154 7.88 10.43 -16.60
CA ALA A 154 7.33 11.79 -16.50
C ALA A 154 6.36 11.99 -15.33
N ASP A 155 5.86 10.90 -14.73
CA ASP A 155 4.98 10.94 -13.56
C ASP A 155 5.76 11.06 -12.22
N VAL A 156 7.05 11.38 -12.28
CA VAL A 156 7.96 11.40 -11.11
C VAL A 156 8.33 12.83 -10.67
N ASP A 157 7.90 13.89 -11.38
CA ASP A 157 8.10 15.30 -11.02
C ASP A 157 7.05 15.81 -10.02
#